data_42cd6c9cf73b5428343bef585e776cb0
#
_entry.id   42cd6c9cf73b5428343bef585e776cb0
#
_cell.length_a   1.000
_cell.length_b   1.000
_cell.length_c   1.000
_cell.angle_alpha   90.00
_cell.angle_beta   90.00
_cell.angle_gamma   90.00
#
_symmetry.space_group_name_H-M   'P 1'
#
loop_
_entity.id
_entity.type
_entity.pdbx_description
1 polymer ?
#
loop_
_entity_poly.entity_id
_entity_poly.type
_entity_poly.pdbx_seq_one_letter_code
_entity_poly.pdbx_strand_id
1 'polypeptide(L)'
;MGYSEINCPHCGKMNRESCNAYMYGSPIRICKSCGEKYIDSRYREPAISGFDPKSTNESFYGKGCIGFGVAFACVFGWFLYCALANGVYSLRVGILSVGCLLMLIGCIIQYVRIKSGAAHRENAKYLEESEKRLSDKGYVDELIKMGIDVPEKYR
;
A
#
# COMPACT_ATOMS: atom_id res chain seq x y z
N MET A 1 -3.37 -8.64 2.88
CA MET A 1 -3.73 -8.65 1.46
C MET A 1 -4.99 -7.82 1.30
N GLY A 2 -4.99 -6.85 0.39
CA GLY A 2 -6.15 -6.03 0.06
C GLY A 2 -6.82 -6.51 -1.22
N TYR A 3 -8.00 -5.99 -1.50
CA TYR A 3 -8.67 -6.19 -2.79
C TYR A 3 -8.77 -4.84 -3.50
N SER A 4 -8.53 -4.87 -4.81
CA SER A 4 -8.72 -3.74 -5.71
C SER A 4 -9.96 -3.98 -6.54
N GLU A 5 -10.85 -3.01 -6.59
CA GLU A 5 -12.07 -3.04 -7.39
C GLU A 5 -12.03 -1.94 -8.44
N ILE A 6 -12.28 -2.29 -9.70
CA ILE A 6 -12.32 -1.36 -10.83
C ILE A 6 -13.37 -1.81 -11.83
N ASN A 7 -14.10 -0.86 -12.37
CA ASN A 7 -15.03 -1.14 -13.47
C ASN A 7 -14.27 -1.17 -14.80
N CYS A 8 -14.50 -2.24 -15.57
CA CYS A 8 -13.93 -2.37 -16.89
C CYS A 8 -14.37 -1.21 -17.79
N PRO A 9 -13.46 -0.50 -18.48
CA PRO A 9 -13.83 0.60 -19.36
C PRO A 9 -14.60 0.13 -20.61
N HIS A 10 -14.50 -1.15 -20.98
CA HIS A 10 -15.13 -1.71 -22.18
C HIS A 10 -16.57 -2.21 -21.92
N CYS A 11 -16.80 -2.90 -20.78
CA CYS A 11 -18.11 -3.52 -20.52
C CYS A 11 -18.81 -3.02 -19.24
N GLY A 12 -18.19 -2.11 -18.48
CA GLY A 12 -18.73 -1.53 -17.26
C GLY A 12 -18.78 -2.47 -16.05
N LYS A 13 -18.48 -3.78 -16.21
CA LYS A 13 -18.55 -4.73 -15.10
C LYS A 13 -17.37 -4.57 -14.15
N MET A 14 -17.65 -4.74 -12.85
CA MET A 14 -16.66 -4.64 -11.79
C MET A 14 -15.73 -5.86 -11.80
N ASN A 15 -14.42 -5.60 -11.81
CA ASN A 15 -13.38 -6.58 -11.60
C ASN A 15 -12.79 -6.43 -10.21
N ARG A 16 -12.68 -7.55 -9.49
CA ARG A 16 -12.09 -7.60 -8.15
C ARG A 16 -10.85 -8.49 -8.18
N GLU A 17 -9.72 -7.94 -7.75
CA GLU A 17 -8.43 -8.64 -7.71
C GLU A 17 -7.72 -8.41 -6.38
N SER A 18 -6.92 -9.39 -5.96
CA SER A 18 -6.03 -9.21 -4.81
C SER A 18 -4.91 -8.23 -5.17
N CYS A 19 -4.59 -7.33 -4.25
CA CYS A 19 -3.52 -6.36 -4.45
C CYS A 19 -2.56 -6.34 -3.25
N ASN A 20 -1.32 -5.93 -3.51
CA ASN A 20 -0.37 -5.55 -2.46
C ASN A 20 -0.63 -4.10 -2.02
N ALA A 21 -0.07 -3.71 -0.85
CA ALA A 21 -0.35 -2.41 -0.23
C ALA A 21 0.04 -1.20 -1.11
N TYR A 22 1.01 -1.36 -2.01
CA TYR A 22 1.52 -0.30 -2.88
C TYR A 22 1.12 -0.47 -4.35
N MET A 23 0.32 -1.51 -4.65
CA MET A 23 -0.12 -1.84 -6.01
C MET A 23 1.04 -1.97 -7.02
N TYR A 24 2.15 -2.60 -6.60
CA TYR A 24 3.24 -2.93 -7.51
C TYR A 24 2.88 -4.13 -8.38
N GLY A 25 3.14 -4.01 -9.68
CA GLY A 25 2.88 -5.04 -10.66
C GLY A 25 2.45 -4.48 -12.00
N SER A 26 2.09 -5.36 -12.94
CA SER A 26 1.63 -4.94 -14.26
C SER A 26 0.39 -4.04 -14.18
N PRO A 27 0.38 -2.88 -14.86
CA PRO A 27 -0.81 -2.06 -15.00
C PRO A 27 -1.80 -2.63 -16.04
N ILE A 28 -1.36 -3.56 -16.91
CA ILE A 28 -2.24 -4.22 -17.88
C ILE A 28 -3.06 -5.29 -17.18
N ARG A 29 -4.38 -5.19 -17.26
CA ARG A 29 -5.35 -6.11 -16.69
C ARG A 29 -6.27 -6.68 -17.75
N ILE A 30 -6.77 -7.90 -17.52
CA ILE A 30 -7.74 -8.56 -18.39
C ILE A 30 -9.07 -8.60 -17.67
N CYS A 31 -10.11 -8.10 -18.32
CA CYS A 31 -11.46 -8.16 -17.77
C CYS A 31 -11.96 -9.60 -17.72
N LYS A 32 -12.38 -10.05 -16.55
CA LYS A 32 -12.92 -11.41 -16.35
C LYS A 32 -14.25 -11.63 -17.07
N SER A 33 -14.94 -10.57 -17.45
CA SER A 33 -16.27 -10.66 -18.07
C SER A 33 -16.26 -10.55 -19.59
N CYS A 34 -15.46 -9.64 -20.18
CA CYS A 34 -15.40 -9.48 -21.64
C CYS A 34 -14.09 -9.95 -22.26
N GLY A 35 -13.07 -10.28 -21.45
CA GLY A 35 -11.76 -10.71 -21.94
C GLY A 35 -10.87 -9.59 -22.46
N GLU A 36 -11.39 -8.35 -22.57
CA GLU A 36 -10.63 -7.22 -23.08
C GLU A 36 -9.56 -6.74 -22.09
N LYS A 37 -8.41 -6.34 -22.63
CA LYS A 37 -7.32 -5.76 -21.86
C LYS A 37 -7.59 -4.29 -21.59
N TYR A 38 -7.24 -3.83 -20.39
CA TYR A 38 -7.35 -2.42 -20.00
C TYR A 38 -6.20 -2.04 -19.05
N ILE A 39 -5.94 -0.73 -18.92
CA ILE A 39 -4.96 -0.21 -17.96
C ILE A 39 -5.66 0.08 -16.63
N ASP A 40 -5.10 -0.46 -15.56
CA ASP A 40 -5.37 -0.02 -14.19
C ASP A 40 -4.26 0.93 -13.73
N SER A 41 -4.51 2.24 -13.83
CA SER A 41 -3.55 3.30 -13.49
C SER A 41 -3.12 3.31 -12.03
N ARG A 42 -3.76 2.54 -11.16
CA ARG A 42 -3.38 2.39 -9.76
C ARG A 42 -2.17 1.47 -9.60
N TYR A 43 -1.99 0.52 -10.54
CA TYR A 43 -0.82 -0.35 -10.54
C TYR A 43 0.39 0.33 -11.17
N ARG A 44 1.55 0.06 -10.58
CA ARG A 44 2.84 0.64 -10.99
C ARG A 44 3.84 -0.46 -11.29
N GLU A 45 4.53 -0.31 -12.42
CA GLU A 45 5.74 -1.08 -12.71
C GLU A 45 6.93 -0.46 -11.98
N PRO A 46 7.50 -1.10 -10.94
CA PRO A 46 8.58 -0.49 -10.15
C PRO A 46 9.82 -0.13 -10.97
N ALA A 47 10.14 -0.90 -12.01
CA ALA A 47 11.29 -0.62 -12.87
C ALA A 47 11.10 0.62 -13.78
N ILE A 48 9.86 1.08 -13.98
CA ILE A 48 9.52 2.29 -14.74
C ILE A 48 9.27 3.47 -13.81
N SER A 49 8.36 3.31 -12.84
CA SER A 49 7.86 4.40 -11.98
C SER A 49 8.59 4.52 -10.64
N GLY A 50 9.48 3.58 -10.33
CA GLY A 50 10.12 3.51 -9.01
C GLY A 50 9.20 3.02 -7.90
N PHE A 51 9.74 2.99 -6.68
CA PHE A 51 8.99 2.64 -5.48
C PHE A 51 8.41 3.87 -4.80
N ASP A 52 7.31 3.67 -4.06
CA ASP A 52 6.78 4.72 -3.18
C ASP A 52 7.83 5.05 -2.10
N PRO A 53 8.22 6.33 -1.96
CA PRO A 53 9.22 6.74 -0.97
C PRO A 53 8.86 6.34 0.47
N LYS A 54 7.56 6.18 0.77
CA LYS A 54 7.10 5.76 2.10
C LYS A 54 7.37 4.29 2.38
N SER A 55 7.54 3.45 1.35
CA SER A 55 7.72 1.99 1.51
C SER A 55 8.96 1.62 2.33
N THR A 56 10.01 2.47 2.31
CA THR A 56 11.29 2.27 3.00
C THR A 56 11.72 3.45 3.86
N ASN A 57 10.82 4.41 4.14
CA ASN A 57 11.15 5.61 4.91
C ASN A 57 11.13 5.34 6.43
N GLU A 58 12.29 5.02 6.99
CA GLU A 58 12.47 4.79 8.42
C GLU A 58 12.03 6.00 9.27
N SER A 59 12.40 7.23 8.86
CA SER A 59 12.07 8.45 9.59
C SER A 59 10.56 8.69 9.67
N PHE A 60 9.82 8.39 8.59
CA PHE A 60 8.37 8.53 8.55
C PHE A 60 7.70 7.62 9.60
N TYR A 61 8.06 6.34 9.62
CA TYR A 61 7.47 5.39 10.58
C TYR A 61 7.98 5.59 12.00
N GLY A 62 9.24 6.02 12.19
CA GLY A 62 9.78 6.40 13.50
C GLY A 62 9.03 7.57 14.13
N LYS A 63 8.77 8.64 13.36
CA LYS A 63 7.93 9.76 13.81
C LYS A 63 6.49 9.33 14.08
N GLY A 64 5.94 8.43 13.25
CA GLY A 64 4.62 7.82 13.46
C GLY A 64 4.53 7.08 14.80
N CYS A 65 5.54 6.28 15.16
CA CYS A 65 5.60 5.58 16.44
C CYS A 65 5.55 6.57 17.62
N ILE A 66 6.32 7.65 17.56
CA ILE A 66 6.33 8.67 18.61
C ILE A 66 4.97 9.38 18.68
N GLY A 67 4.44 9.85 17.55
CA GLY A 67 3.17 10.58 17.48
C GLY A 67 1.99 9.77 18.00
N PHE A 68 1.82 8.54 17.50
CA PHE A 68 0.73 7.66 17.95
C PHE A 68 0.95 7.12 19.36
N GLY A 69 2.20 6.97 19.81
CA GLY A 69 2.52 6.61 21.20
C GLY A 69 2.08 7.70 22.18
N VAL A 70 2.40 8.95 21.91
CA VAL A 70 1.98 10.11 22.73
C VAL A 70 0.45 10.24 22.69
N ALA A 71 -0.16 10.19 21.52
CA ALA A 71 -1.61 10.27 21.38
C ALA A 71 -2.33 9.16 22.16
N PHE A 72 -1.85 7.92 22.07
CA PHE A 72 -2.39 6.81 22.84
C PHE A 72 -2.25 7.05 24.36
N ALA A 73 -1.07 7.48 24.84
CA ALA A 73 -0.85 7.72 26.25
C ALA A 73 -1.80 8.83 26.80
N CYS A 74 -1.99 9.91 26.04
CA CYS A 74 -2.90 11.00 26.43
C CYS A 74 -4.37 10.55 26.45
N VAL A 75 -4.84 9.91 25.39
CA VAL A 75 -6.26 9.51 25.26
C VAL A 75 -6.59 8.38 26.25
N PHE A 76 -5.71 7.40 26.40
CA PHE A 76 -5.90 6.30 27.34
C PHE A 76 -5.78 6.76 28.79
N GLY A 77 -4.82 7.64 29.10
CA GLY A 77 -4.68 8.25 30.42
C GLY A 77 -5.92 9.04 30.81
N TRP A 78 -6.48 9.83 29.87
CA TRP A 78 -7.75 10.53 30.08
C TRP A 78 -8.91 9.55 30.30
N PHE A 79 -8.99 8.48 29.53
CA PHE A 79 -10.00 7.44 29.71
C PHE A 79 -9.95 6.82 31.10
N LEU A 80 -8.73 6.42 31.56
CA LEU A 80 -8.53 5.85 32.90
C LEU A 80 -8.89 6.88 33.98
N TYR A 81 -8.49 8.11 33.84
CA TYR A 81 -8.83 9.18 34.81
C TYR A 81 -10.36 9.32 34.93
N CYS A 82 -11.10 9.43 33.83
CA CYS A 82 -12.55 9.51 33.87
C CYS A 82 -13.21 8.30 34.49
N ALA A 83 -12.69 7.09 34.18
CA ALA A 83 -13.22 5.83 34.72
C ALA A 83 -13.01 5.71 36.24
N LEU A 84 -11.79 6.04 36.71
CA LEU A 84 -11.43 5.86 38.11
C LEU A 84 -11.91 7.00 39.01
N ALA A 85 -11.83 8.26 38.53
CA ALA A 85 -12.19 9.42 39.34
C ALA A 85 -13.70 9.70 39.35
N ASN A 86 -14.38 9.50 38.22
CA ASN A 86 -15.77 9.90 38.07
C ASN A 86 -16.74 8.72 37.83
N GLY A 87 -16.25 7.49 37.75
CA GLY A 87 -17.08 6.32 37.46
C GLY A 87 -17.74 6.34 36.07
N VAL A 88 -17.30 7.25 35.16
CA VAL A 88 -17.90 7.45 33.85
C VAL A 88 -17.07 6.77 32.77
N TYR A 89 -17.69 5.85 32.03
CA TYR A 89 -17.06 5.15 30.91
C TYR A 89 -17.56 5.71 29.58
N SER A 90 -16.72 6.46 28.90
CA SER A 90 -17.05 6.96 27.55
C SER A 90 -16.63 5.96 26.49
N LEU A 91 -17.61 5.30 25.86
CA LEU A 91 -17.37 4.36 24.76
C LEU A 91 -16.57 5.02 23.62
N ARG A 92 -16.84 6.29 23.31
CA ARG A 92 -16.14 7.04 22.24
C ARG A 92 -14.65 7.18 22.52
N VAL A 93 -14.28 7.52 23.76
CA VAL A 93 -12.87 7.64 24.17
C VAL A 93 -12.18 6.29 24.15
N GLY A 94 -12.90 5.22 24.56
CA GLY A 94 -12.40 3.84 24.47
C GLY A 94 -12.09 3.43 23.03
N ILE A 95 -13.01 3.66 22.08
CA ILE A 95 -12.81 3.37 20.66
C ILE A 95 -11.61 4.17 20.09
N LEU A 96 -11.50 5.46 20.45
CA LEU A 96 -10.38 6.30 20.01
C LEU A 96 -9.03 5.77 20.54
N SER A 97 -8.97 5.32 21.79
CA SER A 97 -7.79 4.70 22.38
C SER A 97 -7.36 3.44 21.63
N VAL A 98 -8.31 2.56 21.32
CA VAL A 98 -8.05 1.35 20.52
C VAL A 98 -7.54 1.72 19.12
N GLY A 99 -8.15 2.73 18.48
CA GLY A 99 -7.69 3.23 17.19
C GLY A 99 -6.23 3.71 17.20
N CYS A 100 -5.86 4.53 18.19
CA CYS A 100 -4.48 4.98 18.36
C CYS A 100 -3.51 3.82 18.60
N LEU A 101 -3.90 2.82 19.38
CA LEU A 101 -3.09 1.63 19.64
C LEU A 101 -2.85 0.82 18.37
N LEU A 102 -3.89 0.59 17.55
CA LEU A 102 -3.77 -0.14 16.29
C LEU A 102 -2.85 0.58 15.30
N MET A 103 -2.94 1.91 15.22
CA MET A 103 -2.05 2.71 14.38
C MET A 103 -0.61 2.67 14.88
N LEU A 104 -0.38 2.71 16.19
CA LEU A 104 0.95 2.56 16.79
C LEU A 104 1.55 1.20 16.46
N ILE A 105 0.79 0.12 16.64
CA ILE A 105 1.22 -1.25 16.29
C ILE A 105 1.59 -1.33 14.81
N GLY A 106 0.76 -0.77 13.91
CA GLY A 106 1.04 -0.72 12.47
C GLY A 106 2.35 0.01 12.15
N CYS A 107 2.60 1.16 12.78
CA CYS A 107 3.85 1.91 12.63
C CYS A 107 5.06 1.11 13.13
N ILE A 108 4.95 0.46 14.29
CA ILE A 108 6.03 -0.38 14.85
C ILE A 108 6.37 -1.54 13.91
N ILE A 109 5.37 -2.25 13.42
CA ILE A 109 5.58 -3.38 12.49
C ILE A 109 6.33 -2.91 11.24
N GLN A 110 5.91 -1.79 10.62
CA GLN A 110 6.58 -1.28 9.44
C GLN A 110 7.99 -0.78 9.74
N TYR A 111 8.19 -0.09 10.86
CA TYR A 111 9.51 0.35 11.31
C TYR A 111 10.48 -0.83 11.47
N VAL A 112 10.04 -1.91 12.14
CA VAL A 112 10.84 -3.12 12.32
C VAL A 112 11.12 -3.81 10.98
N ARG A 113 10.14 -3.87 10.06
CA ARG A 113 10.34 -4.43 8.71
C ARG A 113 11.39 -3.67 7.90
N ILE A 114 11.43 -2.34 8.02
CA ILE A 114 12.44 -1.50 7.35
C ILE A 114 13.81 -1.75 7.99
N LYS A 115 13.92 -1.68 9.30
CA LYS A 115 15.17 -1.92 10.06
C LYS A 115 15.77 -3.30 9.82
N SER A 116 14.95 -4.33 9.75
CA SER A 116 15.38 -5.71 9.43
C SER A 116 15.72 -5.95 7.96
N GLY A 117 15.54 -4.94 7.11
CA GLY A 117 15.73 -5.04 5.66
C GLY A 117 14.65 -5.87 4.95
N ALA A 118 13.59 -6.28 5.64
CA ALA A 118 12.51 -7.07 5.03
C ALA A 118 11.76 -6.28 3.95
N ALA A 119 11.50 -4.98 4.19
CA ALA A 119 10.88 -4.11 3.20
C ALA A 119 11.76 -3.93 1.95
N HIS A 120 13.08 -3.79 2.12
CA HIS A 120 14.03 -3.70 1.00
C HIS A 120 14.08 -4.98 0.19
N ARG A 121 14.09 -6.15 0.84
CA ARG A 121 14.06 -7.45 0.14
C ARG A 121 12.76 -7.67 -0.63
N GLU A 122 11.63 -7.20 -0.09
CA GLU A 122 10.34 -7.28 -0.78
C GLU A 122 10.33 -6.36 -2.02
N ASN A 123 10.81 -5.12 -1.89
CA ASN A 123 10.97 -4.21 -3.01
C ASN A 123 11.90 -4.78 -4.09
N ALA A 124 13.02 -5.41 -3.70
CA ALA A 124 13.93 -6.06 -4.65
C ALA A 124 13.23 -7.16 -5.46
N LYS A 125 12.36 -7.97 -4.85
CA LYS A 125 11.56 -8.97 -5.57
C LYS A 125 10.60 -8.34 -6.58
N TYR A 126 9.89 -7.28 -6.18
CA TYR A 126 9.01 -6.57 -7.12
C TYR A 126 9.79 -5.94 -8.27
N LEU A 127 11.00 -5.45 -8.03
CA LEU A 127 11.87 -4.92 -9.08
C LEU A 127 12.28 -6.02 -10.06
N GLU A 128 12.75 -7.15 -9.56
CA GLU A 128 13.15 -8.30 -10.37
C GLU A 128 11.99 -8.82 -11.23
N GLU A 129 10.79 -8.96 -10.64
CA GLU A 129 9.59 -9.34 -11.37
C GLU A 129 9.21 -8.32 -12.46
N SER A 130 9.37 -7.02 -12.16
CA SER A 130 9.11 -5.94 -13.11
C SER A 130 10.12 -5.97 -14.26
N GLU A 131 11.41 -6.13 -13.98
CA GLU A 131 12.46 -6.25 -15.00
C GLU A 131 12.25 -7.48 -15.88
N LYS A 132 11.85 -8.61 -15.28
CA LYS A 132 11.51 -9.82 -16.03
C LYS A 132 10.35 -9.59 -16.98
N ARG A 133 9.29 -8.87 -16.59
CA ARG A 133 8.18 -8.53 -17.50
C ARG A 133 8.65 -7.59 -18.62
N LEU A 134 9.48 -6.61 -18.28
CA LEU A 134 10.01 -5.63 -19.24
C LEU A 134 11.11 -6.20 -20.18
N SER A 135 11.62 -7.39 -19.91
CA SER A 135 12.48 -8.11 -20.86
C SER A 135 11.71 -8.73 -22.02
N ASP A 136 10.39 -8.85 -21.89
CA ASP A 136 9.50 -9.28 -22.97
C ASP A 136 9.12 -8.09 -23.86
N LYS A 137 9.64 -8.05 -25.08
CA LYS A 137 9.35 -6.98 -26.05
C LYS A 137 7.87 -6.86 -26.36
N GLY A 138 7.14 -7.98 -26.43
CA GLY A 138 5.69 -7.96 -26.67
C GLY A 138 4.93 -7.22 -25.56
N TYR A 139 5.36 -7.39 -24.32
CA TYR A 139 4.81 -6.67 -23.17
C TYR A 139 5.15 -5.17 -23.23
N VAL A 140 6.39 -4.84 -23.58
CA VAL A 140 6.82 -3.44 -23.74
C VAL A 140 6.05 -2.72 -24.83
N ASP A 141 5.89 -3.35 -26.00
CA ASP A 141 5.12 -2.79 -27.11
C ASP A 141 3.64 -2.56 -26.73
N GLU A 142 3.08 -3.47 -25.94
CA GLU A 142 1.72 -3.35 -25.42
C GLU A 142 1.59 -2.16 -24.44
N LEU A 143 2.55 -1.97 -23.54
CA LEU A 143 2.59 -0.80 -22.63
C LEU A 143 2.63 0.52 -23.42
N ILE A 144 3.51 0.60 -24.44
CA ILE A 144 3.65 1.78 -25.28
C ILE A 144 2.36 2.05 -26.07
N LYS A 145 1.77 1.00 -26.66
CA LYS A 145 0.50 1.09 -27.41
C LYS A 145 -0.66 1.60 -26.52
N MET A 146 -0.63 1.25 -25.25
CA MET A 146 -1.61 1.70 -24.26
C MET A 146 -1.26 3.06 -23.64
N GLY A 147 -0.21 3.75 -24.11
CA GLY A 147 0.14 5.12 -23.71
C GLY A 147 1.01 5.22 -22.45
N ILE A 148 1.63 4.13 -22.01
CA ILE A 148 2.60 4.17 -20.91
C ILE A 148 3.98 4.51 -21.48
N ASP A 149 4.62 5.53 -20.90
CA ASP A 149 5.98 5.89 -21.29
C ASP A 149 6.97 4.90 -20.67
N VAL A 150 7.64 4.15 -21.56
CA VAL A 150 8.63 3.15 -21.17
C VAL A 150 10.03 3.69 -21.46
N PRO A 151 10.98 3.66 -20.49
CA PRO A 151 12.33 4.11 -20.69
C PRO A 151 13.04 3.41 -21.86
N GLU A 152 13.92 4.13 -22.57
CA GLU A 152 14.63 3.63 -23.76
C GLU A 152 15.41 2.32 -23.52
N LYS A 153 15.90 2.12 -22.30
CA LYS A 153 16.63 0.89 -21.92
C LYS A 153 15.81 -0.40 -22.07
N TYR A 154 14.49 -0.31 -22.19
CA TYR A 154 13.60 -1.46 -22.35
C TYR A 154 12.95 -1.54 -23.74
N ARG A 155 13.12 -0.52 -24.58
CA ARG A 155 12.58 -0.46 -25.96
C ARG A 155 13.33 -1.30 -26.99
#